data_0878aca9770d5c41a5c4e22c41e1458f
#
_entry.id   0878aca9770d5c41a5c4e22c41e1458f
#
_cell.length_a   1.000
_cell.length_b   1.000
_cell.length_c   1.000
_cell.angle_alpha   90.00
_cell.angle_beta   90.00
_cell.angle_gamma   90.00
#
_symmetry.space_group_name_H-M   'P 1'
#
loop_
_entity.id
_entity.type
_entity.pdbx_description
1 polymer ?
#
loop_
_entity_poly.entity_id
_entity_poly.type
_entity_poly.pdbx_seq_one_letter_code
_entity_poly.pdbx_strand_id
1 'polypeptide(L)'
;MAEVSNFDYYYNSIVVKQNSEIVPASLKYDLVTLGGSYAINKEQFSFNAEARQSISEIATTELKADVIYSLNEKYAIKANYHFLSKIPEMTQQMFQSTYINYNWINNFNKEKIQSVTAELENPYVNLSGNFQLIHDKIYFSNEDTQFDAYGNAEQLLVSPKQYAKPISYFNIKAQREFKF
;
A
#
# COMPACT_ATOMS: atom_id res chain seq x y z
N MET A 1 -6.17 13.57 -16.98
CA MET A 1 -6.44 12.13 -17.20
C MET A 1 -7.69 11.76 -16.42
N ALA A 2 -8.56 10.92 -16.99
CA ALA A 2 -9.70 10.35 -16.28
C ALA A 2 -9.69 8.83 -16.54
N GLU A 3 -9.98 8.05 -15.52
CA GLU A 3 -10.00 6.59 -15.57
C GLU A 3 -11.24 6.07 -14.84
N VAL A 4 -11.86 5.04 -15.40
CA VAL A 4 -12.97 4.33 -14.76
C VAL A 4 -12.54 2.89 -14.59
N SER A 5 -12.58 2.39 -13.35
CA SER A 5 -12.24 1.03 -13.00
C SER A 5 -13.42 0.38 -12.27
N ASN A 6 -13.79 -0.81 -12.70
CA ASN A 6 -14.84 -1.61 -12.11
C ASN A 6 -14.20 -2.84 -11.47
N PHE A 7 -14.48 -3.09 -10.20
CA PHE A 7 -13.99 -4.24 -9.45
C PHE A 7 -15.17 -5.07 -9.00
N ASP A 8 -15.19 -6.32 -9.43
CA ASP A 8 -16.20 -7.31 -9.07
C ASP A 8 -15.51 -8.56 -8.52
N TYR A 9 -15.68 -8.79 -7.22
CA TYR A 9 -15.15 -9.94 -6.52
C TYR A 9 -16.30 -10.77 -5.97
N TYR A 10 -16.45 -12.02 -6.40
CA TYR A 10 -17.62 -12.81 -6.06
C TYR A 10 -17.29 -14.27 -5.77
N TYR A 11 -18.15 -14.88 -4.97
CA TYR A 11 -18.24 -16.29 -4.66
C TYR A 11 -19.61 -16.84 -5.07
N ASN A 12 -19.74 -18.16 -5.17
CA ASN A 12 -20.97 -18.79 -5.65
C ASN A 12 -22.13 -18.76 -4.62
N SER A 13 -21.86 -18.46 -3.36
CA SER A 13 -22.85 -18.54 -2.29
C SER A 13 -22.59 -17.55 -1.16
N ILE A 14 -23.61 -17.31 -0.35
CA ILE A 14 -23.50 -16.60 0.90
C ILE A 14 -23.05 -17.58 2.00
N VAL A 15 -22.15 -17.16 2.87
CA VAL A 15 -21.75 -17.93 4.05
C VAL A 15 -22.32 -17.26 5.31
N VAL A 16 -22.99 -18.06 6.13
CA VAL A 16 -23.45 -17.63 7.46
C VAL A 16 -22.52 -18.26 8.49
N LYS A 17 -21.79 -17.43 9.22
CA LYS A 17 -20.88 -17.87 10.30
C LYS A 17 -21.65 -18.32 11.54
N GLN A 18 -20.99 -19.05 12.43
CA GLN A 18 -21.61 -19.53 13.69
C GLN A 18 -22.14 -18.40 14.59
N ASN A 19 -21.53 -17.23 14.54
CA ASN A 19 -21.97 -16.03 15.25
C ASN A 19 -23.09 -15.25 14.53
N SER A 20 -23.71 -15.85 13.52
CA SER A 20 -24.75 -15.25 12.67
C SER A 20 -24.26 -14.10 11.78
N GLU A 21 -22.95 -13.85 11.68
CA GLU A 21 -22.38 -12.91 10.74
C GLU A 21 -22.49 -13.47 9.32
N ILE A 22 -22.91 -12.63 8.39
CA ILE A 22 -23.11 -12.99 6.98
C ILE A 22 -21.91 -12.49 6.17
N VAL A 23 -21.24 -13.43 5.50
CA VAL A 23 -20.26 -13.10 4.45
C VAL A 23 -20.99 -13.12 3.11
N PRO A 24 -21.17 -11.96 2.44
CA PRO A 24 -21.93 -11.87 1.20
C PRO A 24 -21.23 -12.61 0.07
N ALA A 25 -22.02 -12.94 -0.97
CA ALA A 25 -21.48 -13.60 -2.16
C ALA A 25 -20.66 -12.67 -3.04
N SER A 26 -20.75 -11.35 -2.91
CA SER A 26 -20.02 -10.42 -3.76
C SER A 26 -19.62 -9.15 -3.02
N LEU A 27 -18.51 -8.59 -3.49
CA LEU A 27 -17.99 -7.28 -3.12
C LEU A 27 -17.66 -6.52 -4.39
N LYS A 28 -18.31 -5.35 -4.59
CA LYS A 28 -18.19 -4.58 -5.83
C LYS A 28 -17.79 -3.14 -5.52
N TYR A 29 -16.92 -2.60 -6.35
CA TYR A 29 -16.50 -1.20 -6.31
C TYR A 29 -16.39 -0.62 -7.70
N ASP A 30 -16.93 0.56 -7.87
CA ASP A 30 -16.72 1.39 -9.05
C ASP A 30 -15.84 2.58 -8.65
N LEU A 31 -14.71 2.69 -9.32
CA LEU A 31 -13.78 3.80 -9.10
C LEU A 31 -13.76 4.70 -10.32
N VAL A 32 -14.08 5.96 -10.13
CA VAL A 32 -13.84 7.02 -11.10
C VAL A 32 -12.68 7.85 -10.59
N THR A 33 -11.56 7.82 -11.28
CA THR A 33 -10.33 8.49 -10.86
C THR A 33 -10.05 9.66 -11.78
N LEU A 34 -9.83 10.83 -11.21
CA LEU A 34 -9.33 12.03 -11.91
C LEU A 34 -7.88 12.28 -11.52
N GLY A 35 -7.09 12.69 -12.48
CA GLY A 35 -5.69 12.99 -12.23
C GLY A 35 -5.15 14.10 -13.12
N GLY A 36 -4.08 14.72 -12.64
CA GLY A 36 -3.32 15.72 -13.36
C GLY A 36 -1.83 15.59 -13.05
N SER A 37 -1.02 16.08 -13.96
CA SER A 37 0.43 16.14 -13.80
C SER A 37 0.96 17.50 -14.20
N TYR A 38 2.06 17.89 -13.59
CA TYR A 38 2.79 19.11 -13.88
C TYR A 38 4.27 18.82 -13.95
N ALA A 39 4.96 19.37 -14.94
CA ALA A 39 6.39 19.18 -15.13
C ALA A 39 7.08 20.50 -15.49
N ILE A 40 8.24 20.73 -14.88
CA ILE A 40 9.17 21.79 -15.20
C ILE A 40 10.53 21.17 -15.46
N ASN A 41 11.13 21.52 -16.61
CA ASN A 41 12.51 21.14 -16.92
C ASN A 41 13.28 22.40 -17.32
N LYS A 42 14.32 22.70 -16.54
CA LYS A 42 15.25 23.79 -16.80
C LYS A 42 16.64 23.25 -16.62
N GLU A 43 17.54 23.53 -17.53
CA GLU A 43 18.96 23.10 -17.55
C GLU A 43 19.41 22.11 -16.44
N GLN A 44 19.53 22.59 -15.21
CA GLN A 44 20.00 21.81 -14.06
C GLN A 44 18.87 21.32 -13.16
N PHE A 45 17.63 21.77 -13.36
CA PHE A 45 16.51 21.50 -12.48
C PHE A 45 15.36 20.83 -13.21
N SER A 46 14.90 19.71 -12.68
CA SER A 46 13.67 19.04 -13.12
C SER A 46 12.74 18.84 -11.92
N PHE A 47 11.48 19.15 -12.12
CA PHE A 47 10.41 18.91 -11.17
C PHE A 47 9.23 18.27 -11.88
N ASN A 48 8.74 17.16 -11.36
CA ASN A 48 7.52 16.50 -11.81
C ASN A 48 6.59 16.31 -10.63
N ALA A 49 5.32 16.59 -10.79
CA ALA A 49 4.29 16.30 -9.82
C ALA A 49 3.09 15.64 -10.49
N GLU A 50 2.51 14.66 -9.83
CA GLU A 50 1.30 13.96 -10.25
C GLU A 50 0.36 13.83 -9.08
N ALA A 51 -0.92 14.10 -9.31
CA ALA A 51 -1.99 13.88 -8.35
C ALA A 51 -3.11 13.09 -9.00
N ARG A 52 -3.60 12.08 -8.30
CA ARG A 52 -4.77 11.27 -8.67
C ARG A 52 -5.71 11.16 -7.48
N GLN A 53 -6.99 11.32 -7.74
CA GLN A 53 -8.03 11.22 -6.72
C GLN A 53 -9.23 10.47 -7.30
N SER A 54 -9.68 9.42 -6.64
CA SER A 54 -10.97 8.84 -6.98
C SER A 54 -12.11 9.62 -6.31
N ILE A 55 -13.21 9.78 -7.04
CA ILE A 55 -14.40 10.55 -6.66
C ILE A 55 -15.61 9.65 -6.35
N SER A 56 -15.40 8.33 -6.30
CA SER A 56 -16.42 7.34 -5.94
C SER A 56 -16.57 7.19 -4.42
N GLU A 57 -17.53 6.36 -3.98
CA GLU A 57 -17.79 6.09 -2.55
C GLU A 57 -16.53 5.71 -1.78
N ILE A 58 -15.61 4.98 -2.44
CA ILE A 58 -14.32 4.61 -1.86
C ILE A 58 -13.23 5.48 -2.50
N ALA A 59 -12.98 6.64 -1.89
CA ALA A 59 -11.96 7.56 -2.36
C ALA A 59 -10.54 7.02 -2.14
N THR A 60 -9.75 6.93 -3.20
CA THR A 60 -8.30 6.71 -3.15
C THR A 60 -7.57 8.00 -3.52
N THR A 61 -6.37 8.19 -3.00
CA THR A 61 -5.57 9.38 -3.30
C THR A 61 -4.15 8.94 -3.57
N GLU A 62 -3.56 9.43 -4.63
CA GLU A 62 -2.14 9.28 -4.92
C GLU A 62 -1.54 10.63 -5.26
N LEU A 63 -0.42 10.95 -4.62
CA LEU A 63 0.38 12.15 -4.88
C LEU A 63 1.83 11.71 -5.07
N LYS A 64 2.44 12.14 -6.14
CA LYS A 64 3.88 11.96 -6.42
C LYS A 64 4.51 13.31 -6.71
N ALA A 65 5.73 13.49 -6.24
CA ALA A 65 6.54 14.63 -6.58
C ALA A 65 8.01 14.20 -6.66
N ASP A 66 8.66 14.54 -7.76
CA ASP A 66 10.05 14.24 -8.04
C ASP A 66 10.81 15.54 -8.29
N VAL A 67 11.95 15.69 -7.65
CA VAL A 67 12.88 16.80 -7.87
C VAL A 67 14.23 16.23 -8.23
N ILE A 68 14.82 16.75 -9.29
CA ILE A 68 16.19 16.44 -9.67
C ILE A 68 16.93 17.77 -9.83
N TYR A 69 18.07 17.88 -9.16
CA TYR A 69 19.00 18.98 -9.34
C TYR A 69 20.36 18.45 -9.75
N SER A 70 20.76 18.70 -11.00
CA SER A 70 22.02 18.28 -11.58
C SER A 70 23.02 19.43 -11.49
N LEU A 71 24.00 19.30 -10.58
CA LEU A 71 25.08 20.29 -10.49
C LEU A 71 25.95 20.28 -11.78
N ASN A 72 26.17 19.08 -12.32
CA ASN A 72 26.84 18.83 -13.58
C ASN A 72 26.59 17.39 -14.02
N GLU A 73 27.23 16.91 -15.08
CA GLU A 73 27.07 15.54 -15.60
C GLU A 73 27.41 14.40 -14.62
N LYS A 74 28.13 14.71 -13.54
CA LYS A 74 28.62 13.71 -12.57
C LYS A 74 27.97 13.79 -11.20
N TYR A 75 27.30 14.89 -10.88
CA TYR A 75 26.73 15.14 -9.54
C TYR A 75 25.28 15.55 -9.67
N ALA A 76 24.43 14.78 -9.05
CA ALA A 76 22.99 15.09 -8.96
C ALA A 76 22.44 14.79 -7.56
N ILE A 77 21.46 15.59 -7.16
CA ILE A 77 20.62 15.37 -5.99
C ILE A 77 19.22 15.09 -6.49
N LYS A 78 18.63 14.00 -6.03
CA LYS A 78 17.26 13.63 -6.35
C LYS A 78 16.46 13.52 -5.05
N ALA A 79 15.22 13.96 -5.08
CA ALA A 79 14.27 13.75 -4.01
C ALA A 79 12.94 13.32 -4.59
N ASN A 80 12.32 12.35 -3.96
CA ASN A 80 11.01 11.84 -4.33
C ASN A 80 10.10 11.85 -3.10
N TYR A 81 8.87 12.29 -3.28
CA TYR A 81 7.78 12.14 -2.31
C TYR A 81 6.64 11.35 -2.94
N HIS A 82 6.16 10.36 -2.22
CA HIS A 82 4.99 9.58 -2.62
C HIS A 82 4.03 9.43 -1.46
N PHE A 83 2.80 9.85 -1.66
CA PHE A 83 1.66 9.60 -0.79
C PHE A 83 0.65 8.71 -1.51
N LEU A 84 0.25 7.64 -0.86
CA LEU A 84 -0.77 6.72 -1.38
C LEU A 84 -1.78 6.41 -0.27
N SER A 85 -3.06 6.70 -0.53
CA SER A 85 -4.19 6.19 0.26
C SER A 85 -4.94 5.18 -0.60
N LYS A 86 -4.80 3.91 -0.28
CA LYS A 86 -5.37 2.81 -1.08
C LYS A 86 -6.43 2.02 -0.31
N ILE A 87 -7.35 1.42 -1.05
CA ILE A 87 -8.32 0.48 -0.53
C ILE A 87 -7.57 -0.81 -0.15
N PRO A 88 -7.97 -1.50 0.95
CA PRO A 88 -7.50 -2.85 1.23
C PRO A 88 -7.78 -3.80 0.08
N GLU A 89 -6.95 -4.82 -0.08
CA GLU A 89 -7.18 -5.85 -1.10
C GLU A 89 -8.52 -6.57 -0.87
N MET A 90 -9.20 -6.96 -1.95
CA MET A 90 -10.50 -7.64 -1.88
C MET A 90 -10.46 -8.86 -0.97
N THR A 91 -9.40 -9.68 -1.05
CA THR A 91 -9.19 -10.86 -0.22
C THR A 91 -8.99 -10.55 1.26
N GLN A 92 -8.49 -9.35 1.59
CA GLN A 92 -8.39 -8.88 2.98
C GLN A 92 -9.75 -8.41 3.51
N GLN A 93 -10.59 -7.86 2.65
CA GLN A 93 -11.91 -7.37 3.01
C GLN A 93 -12.94 -8.50 3.07
N MET A 94 -12.95 -9.39 2.08
CA MET A 94 -13.88 -10.51 2.02
C MET A 94 -13.18 -11.77 1.51
N PHE A 95 -13.41 -12.86 2.21
CA PHE A 95 -12.92 -14.17 1.80
C PHE A 95 -13.91 -15.25 2.22
N GLN A 96 -14.11 -16.22 1.35
CA GLN A 96 -14.89 -17.42 1.62
C GLN A 96 -14.08 -18.67 1.31
N SER A 97 -14.23 -19.66 2.16
CA SER A 97 -13.58 -20.96 2.05
C SER A 97 -14.54 -22.07 2.47
N THR A 98 -14.28 -23.28 2.05
CA THR A 98 -14.93 -24.49 2.57
C THR A 98 -14.55 -24.80 4.02
N TYR A 99 -13.45 -24.23 4.49
CA TYR A 99 -13.03 -24.32 5.90
C TYR A 99 -13.77 -23.28 6.73
N ILE A 100 -14.55 -23.70 7.72
CA ILE A 100 -15.46 -22.86 8.48
C ILE A 100 -14.80 -21.63 9.11
N ASN A 101 -13.52 -21.73 9.45
CA ASN A 101 -12.77 -20.68 10.13
C ASN A 101 -12.09 -19.66 9.18
N TYR A 102 -12.10 -19.94 7.88
CA TYR A 102 -11.50 -19.08 6.87
C TYR A 102 -12.58 -18.38 6.04
N ASN A 103 -13.50 -17.73 6.74
CA ASN A 103 -14.55 -16.92 6.16
C ASN A 103 -14.63 -15.59 6.91
N TRP A 104 -14.40 -14.49 6.22
CA TRP A 104 -14.48 -13.17 6.83
C TRP A 104 -15.07 -12.12 5.89
N ILE A 105 -15.63 -11.10 6.50
CA ILE A 105 -15.92 -9.80 5.93
C ILE A 105 -15.40 -8.74 6.90
N ASN A 106 -14.57 -7.84 6.41
CA ASN A 106 -13.92 -6.81 7.20
C ASN A 106 -14.18 -5.44 6.59
N ASN A 107 -14.41 -4.47 7.45
CA ASN A 107 -14.51 -3.07 7.07
C ASN A 107 -13.27 -2.32 7.58
N PHE A 108 -12.16 -2.51 6.88
CA PHE A 108 -10.91 -1.87 7.22
C PHE A 108 -10.83 -0.43 6.72
N ASN A 109 -10.11 0.40 7.46
CA ASN A 109 -9.70 1.70 6.99
C ASN A 109 -8.74 1.58 5.79
N LYS A 110 -8.66 2.63 4.98
CA LYS A 110 -7.68 2.72 3.90
C LYS A 110 -6.26 2.74 4.46
N GLU A 111 -5.39 1.92 3.90
CA GLU A 111 -3.96 1.97 4.19
C GLU A 111 -3.38 3.26 3.59
N LYS A 112 -2.68 4.06 4.40
CA LYS A 112 -2.03 5.30 3.98
C LYS A 112 -0.53 5.14 4.09
N ILE A 113 0.15 5.33 2.97
CA ILE A 113 1.60 5.19 2.86
C ILE A 113 2.16 6.55 2.46
N GLN A 114 3.13 7.03 3.23
CA GLN A 114 3.92 8.21 2.90
C GLN A 114 5.37 7.78 2.79
N SER A 115 6.03 8.11 1.72
CA SER A 115 7.46 7.84 1.56
C SER A 115 8.20 9.07 1.05
N VAL A 116 9.40 9.24 1.55
CA VAL A 116 10.38 10.23 1.09
C VAL A 116 11.66 9.50 0.78
N THR A 117 12.17 9.70 -0.43
CA THR A 117 13.47 9.18 -0.84
C THR A 117 14.36 10.37 -1.21
N ALA A 118 15.60 10.34 -0.76
CA ALA A 118 16.64 11.28 -1.17
C ALA A 118 17.84 10.48 -1.71
N GLU A 119 18.41 10.94 -2.82
CA GLU A 119 19.54 10.31 -3.48
C GLU A 119 20.60 11.35 -3.81
N LEU A 120 21.85 10.97 -3.59
CA LEU A 120 23.03 11.73 -3.99
C LEU A 120 23.83 10.86 -4.96
N GLU A 121 23.91 11.32 -6.20
CA GLU A 121 24.73 10.70 -7.24
C GLU A 121 26.05 11.43 -7.38
N ASN A 122 27.13 10.67 -7.34
CA ASN A 122 28.47 11.18 -7.62
C ASN A 122 29.39 10.06 -8.15
N PRO A 123 30.57 10.39 -8.74
CA PRO A 123 31.44 9.39 -9.35
C PRO A 123 32.04 8.37 -8.38
N TYR A 124 31.97 8.61 -7.10
CA TYR A 124 32.65 7.79 -6.09
C TYR A 124 31.70 6.81 -5.41
N VAL A 125 30.51 7.29 -5.05
CA VAL A 125 29.52 6.50 -4.34
C VAL A 125 28.12 7.12 -4.52
N ASN A 126 27.13 6.30 -4.87
CA ASN A 126 25.74 6.71 -4.86
C ASN A 126 25.15 6.42 -3.48
N LEU A 127 24.62 7.44 -2.83
CA LEU A 127 23.96 7.34 -1.54
C LEU A 127 22.46 7.53 -1.72
N SER A 128 21.68 6.67 -1.11
CA SER A 128 20.22 6.88 -1.03
C SER A 128 19.70 6.62 0.36
N GLY A 129 18.71 7.41 0.77
CA GLY A 129 17.96 7.25 2.00
C GLY A 129 16.47 7.21 1.69
N ASN A 130 15.75 6.29 2.29
CA ASN A 130 14.30 6.19 2.18
C ASN A 130 13.70 6.16 3.58
N PHE A 131 12.69 7.00 3.79
CA PHE A 131 11.82 6.97 4.97
C PHE A 131 10.40 6.70 4.53
N GLN A 132 9.74 5.76 5.21
CA GLN A 132 8.35 5.41 4.93
C GLN A 132 7.55 5.39 6.23
N LEU A 133 6.34 5.96 6.19
CA LEU A 133 5.36 5.93 7.26
C LEU A 133 4.07 5.27 6.73
N ILE A 134 3.62 4.22 7.41
CA ILE A 134 2.43 3.44 7.03
C ILE A 134 1.42 3.54 8.16
N HIS A 135 0.23 4.03 7.85
CA HIS A 135 -0.92 4.01 8.75
C HIS A 135 -1.90 2.92 8.33
N ASP A 136 -2.62 2.37 9.30
CA ASP A 136 -3.69 1.40 9.08
C ASP A 136 -3.21 0.16 8.30
N LYS A 137 -1.97 -0.30 8.56
CA LYS A 137 -1.35 -1.46 7.90
C LYS A 137 -2.18 -2.71 8.14
N ILE A 138 -2.53 -3.41 7.04
CA ILE A 138 -3.19 -4.70 7.12
C ILE A 138 -2.13 -5.82 7.06
N TYR A 139 -2.30 -6.81 7.91
CA TYR A 139 -1.44 -7.98 8.02
C TYR A 139 -2.26 -9.22 8.37
N PHE A 140 -1.76 -10.39 8.08
CA PHE A 140 -2.38 -11.64 8.53
C PHE A 140 -1.78 -12.05 9.87
N SER A 141 -2.66 -12.41 10.82
CA SER A 141 -2.29 -12.80 12.17
C SER A 141 -3.00 -14.08 12.58
N ASN A 142 -2.35 -14.85 13.43
CA ASN A 142 -2.91 -16.03 14.08
C ASN A 142 -3.33 -15.76 15.54
N GLU A 143 -3.48 -14.50 15.91
CA GLU A 143 -3.83 -14.10 17.29
C GLU A 143 -5.15 -14.71 17.80
N ASP A 144 -6.07 -15.03 16.88
CA ASP A 144 -7.36 -15.65 17.23
C ASP A 144 -7.26 -17.20 17.36
N THR A 145 -6.07 -17.77 17.21
CA THR A 145 -5.85 -19.20 17.36
C THR A 145 -6.17 -19.64 18.79
N GLN A 146 -7.00 -20.67 18.91
CA GLN A 146 -7.35 -21.26 20.19
C GLN A 146 -6.37 -22.38 20.51
N PHE A 147 -5.95 -22.44 21.78
CA PHE A 147 -5.03 -23.45 22.30
C PHE A 147 -5.69 -24.24 23.41
N ASP A 148 -5.38 -25.53 23.49
CA ASP A 148 -5.78 -26.41 24.60
C ASP A 148 -5.00 -26.07 25.88
N ALA A 149 -5.35 -26.77 26.99
CA ALA A 149 -4.68 -26.60 28.28
C ALA A 149 -3.18 -26.98 28.25
N TYR A 150 -2.74 -27.67 27.22
CA TYR A 150 -1.36 -28.15 27.06
C TYR A 150 -0.57 -27.27 26.08
N GLY A 151 -1.21 -26.23 25.50
CA GLY A 151 -0.58 -25.31 24.53
C GLY A 151 -0.56 -25.82 23.10
N ASN A 152 -1.31 -26.87 22.76
CA ASN A 152 -1.47 -27.30 21.38
C ASN A 152 -2.58 -26.48 20.72
N ALA A 153 -2.40 -26.12 19.45
CA ALA A 153 -3.43 -25.44 18.69
C ALA A 153 -4.63 -26.35 18.44
N GLU A 154 -5.75 -26.12 19.12
CA GLU A 154 -7.01 -26.80 18.84
C GLU A 154 -7.62 -26.29 17.53
N GLN A 155 -7.47 -25.00 17.27
CA GLN A 155 -8.03 -24.34 16.09
C GLN A 155 -7.08 -23.24 15.63
N LEU A 156 -6.35 -23.50 14.55
CA LEU A 156 -5.51 -22.50 13.90
C LEU A 156 -6.40 -21.53 13.13
N LEU A 157 -6.38 -20.26 13.53
CA LEU A 157 -7.13 -19.17 12.88
C LEU A 157 -6.14 -18.13 12.39
N VAL A 158 -6.03 -18.02 11.06
CA VAL A 158 -5.30 -16.92 10.43
C VAL A 158 -6.29 -16.01 9.74
N SER A 159 -6.34 -14.77 10.16
CA SER A 159 -7.26 -13.77 9.61
C SER A 159 -6.55 -12.44 9.38
N PRO A 160 -7.05 -11.59 8.45
CA PRO A 160 -6.52 -10.26 8.29
C PRO A 160 -6.87 -9.38 9.49
N LYS A 161 -5.90 -8.61 9.94
CA LYS A 161 -6.00 -7.63 11.04
C LYS A 161 -5.51 -6.28 10.55
N GLN A 162 -5.96 -5.22 11.18
CA GLN A 162 -5.49 -3.87 10.89
C GLN A 162 -4.74 -3.31 12.10
N TYR A 163 -3.52 -2.83 11.88
CA TYR A 163 -2.68 -2.28 12.93
C TYR A 163 -3.02 -0.82 13.17
N ALA A 164 -3.47 -0.48 14.38
CA ALA A 164 -3.97 0.86 14.71
C ALA A 164 -2.87 1.93 14.85
N LYS A 165 -1.60 1.53 15.03
CA LYS A 165 -0.48 2.47 15.21
C LYS A 165 0.28 2.63 13.89
N PRO A 166 0.85 3.82 13.62
CA PRO A 166 1.71 3.98 12.46
C PRO A 166 2.99 3.15 12.58
N ILE A 167 3.43 2.59 11.46
CA ILE A 167 4.70 1.87 11.34
C ILE A 167 5.65 2.77 10.55
N SER A 168 6.85 3.00 11.06
CA SER A 168 7.89 3.72 10.34
C SER A 168 9.00 2.77 9.89
N TYR A 169 9.49 2.99 8.68
CA TYR A 169 10.60 2.27 8.09
C TYR A 169 11.64 3.25 7.59
N PHE A 170 12.91 2.96 7.86
CA PHE A 170 14.03 3.75 7.38
C PHE A 170 15.10 2.85 6.78
N ASN A 171 15.61 3.23 5.61
CA ASN A 171 16.66 2.51 4.90
C ASN A 171 17.71 3.49 4.36
N ILE A 172 18.99 3.13 4.48
CA ILE A 172 20.11 3.82 3.84
C ILE A 172 20.85 2.81 2.99
N LYS A 173 21.18 3.19 1.76
CA LYS A 173 21.95 2.39 0.82
C LYS A 173 23.11 3.22 0.29
N ALA A 174 24.31 2.62 0.28
CA ALA A 174 25.49 3.14 -0.41
C ALA A 174 25.91 2.13 -1.49
N GLN A 175 26.15 2.61 -2.70
CA GLN A 175 26.52 1.76 -3.84
C GLN A 175 27.68 2.39 -4.60
N ARG A 176 28.68 1.58 -4.92
CA ARG A 176 29.82 1.98 -5.75
C ARG A 176 30.01 1.00 -6.90
N GLU A 177 30.15 1.52 -8.11
CA GLU A 177 30.54 0.72 -9.28
C GLU A 177 32.06 0.75 -9.46
N PHE A 178 32.66 -0.42 -9.59
CA PHE A 178 34.05 -0.57 -9.99
C PHE A 178 34.08 -0.98 -11.47
N LYS A 179 34.68 -0.13 -12.32
CA LYS A 179 34.97 -0.50 -13.70
C LYS A 179 36.39 -1.07 -13.72
N PHE A 180 36.53 -2.33 -14.09
CA PHE A 180 37.80 -3.03 -14.32
C PHE A 180 38.20 -2.91 -15.77
#